data_1abea132e0e38bc52722d38502f016ac
#
_entry.id   1abea132e0e38bc52722d38502f016ac
#
_cell.length_a   1.000
_cell.length_b   1.000
_cell.length_c   1.000
_cell.angle_alpha   90.00
_cell.angle_beta   90.00
_cell.angle_gamma   90.00
#
_symmetry.space_group_name_H-M   'P 1'
#
loop_
_entity.id
_entity.type
_entity.pdbx_description
1 polymer ?
#
loop_
_entity_poly.entity_id
_entity_poly.type
_entity_poly.pdbx_seq_one_letter_code
_entity_poly.pdbx_strand_id
1 'polypeptide(L)'
;MKNEQPMTGRESLELISAMIVDTRRRYHFEDGRLHLFWGYLDIAVALLVWGVAYFTQSVWANLLWWLIPVVGIPVSRLLSRKSGSKGYALSYTDRMISSMWRYVGFLSFAFALICLLFSFGGHPQVWMLMFFYSFLVVGMGTAVVGLLLDYRSMLYGGGFSILAGAFVLTATIAESPLLEVWAMPLFIASQAAMFVIPGHLIYADTRRRAENKTAGDA
;
A
#
# COMPACT_ATOMS: atom_id res chain seq x y z
N MET A 1 -46.58 9.75 -17.49
CA MET A 1 -45.40 9.69 -18.33
C MET A 1 -44.68 11.02 -18.13
N LYS A 2 -43.57 11.05 -17.36
CA LYS A 2 -42.72 12.25 -17.22
C LYS A 2 -41.95 12.43 -18.53
N ASN A 3 -42.11 13.57 -19.17
CA ASN A 3 -41.29 13.99 -20.32
C ASN A 3 -39.83 14.10 -19.85
N GLU A 4 -39.02 13.09 -20.09
CA GLU A 4 -37.59 13.17 -19.98
C GLU A 4 -37.08 13.92 -21.22
N GLN A 5 -36.82 15.22 -21.06
CA GLN A 5 -36.15 15.99 -22.10
C GLN A 5 -34.73 15.42 -22.24
N PRO A 6 -34.26 15.18 -23.48
CA PRO A 6 -32.91 14.69 -23.70
C PRO A 6 -31.89 15.72 -23.17
N MET A 7 -30.98 15.26 -22.31
CA MET A 7 -29.91 16.09 -21.75
C MET A 7 -29.09 16.73 -22.88
N THR A 8 -28.79 18.00 -22.73
CA THR A 8 -27.89 18.71 -23.63
C THR A 8 -26.46 18.16 -23.52
N GLY A 9 -25.66 18.28 -24.58
CA GLY A 9 -24.25 17.81 -24.54
C GLY A 9 -23.45 18.46 -23.42
N ARG A 10 -23.77 19.71 -23.03
CA ARG A 10 -23.13 20.42 -21.93
C ARG A 10 -23.50 19.82 -20.56
N GLU A 11 -24.78 19.54 -20.33
CA GLU A 11 -25.25 18.87 -19.11
C GLU A 11 -24.64 17.48 -18.95
N SER A 12 -24.49 16.74 -20.08
CA SER A 12 -23.83 15.43 -20.09
C SER A 12 -22.36 15.54 -19.69
N LEU A 13 -21.62 16.54 -20.17
CA LEU A 13 -20.23 16.78 -19.80
C LEU A 13 -20.09 17.22 -18.34
N GLU A 14 -20.97 18.06 -17.84
CA GLU A 14 -20.99 18.47 -16.43
C GLU A 14 -21.28 17.28 -15.52
N LEU A 15 -22.22 16.39 -15.89
CA LEU A 15 -22.52 15.18 -15.15
C LEU A 15 -21.33 14.20 -15.13
N ILE A 16 -20.68 13.98 -16.28
CA ILE A 16 -19.48 13.15 -16.38
C ILE A 16 -18.36 13.71 -15.52
N SER A 17 -18.13 15.02 -15.59
CA SER A 17 -17.13 15.71 -14.78
C SER A 17 -17.41 15.58 -13.28
N ALA A 18 -18.67 15.77 -12.87
CA ALA A 18 -19.10 15.58 -11.48
C ALA A 18 -18.93 14.13 -11.02
N MET A 19 -19.24 13.14 -11.88
CA MET A 19 -19.02 11.72 -11.57
C MET A 19 -17.53 11.39 -11.39
N ILE A 20 -16.66 11.93 -12.23
CA ILE A 20 -15.20 11.73 -12.12
C ILE A 20 -14.67 12.29 -10.79
N VAL A 21 -15.09 13.52 -10.46
CA VAL A 21 -14.70 14.17 -9.20
C VAL A 21 -15.22 13.43 -7.99
N ASP A 22 -16.47 12.95 -8.01
CA ASP A 22 -17.08 12.20 -6.92
C ASP A 22 -16.41 10.82 -6.74
N THR A 23 -16.06 10.16 -7.84
CA THR A 23 -15.33 8.87 -7.80
C THR A 23 -13.95 9.04 -7.17
N ARG A 24 -13.17 10.06 -7.56
CA ARG A 24 -11.89 10.38 -6.93
C ARG A 24 -12.04 10.69 -5.45
N ARG A 25 -13.10 11.44 -5.06
CA ARG A 25 -13.38 11.78 -3.66
C ARG A 25 -13.70 10.55 -2.81
N ARG A 26 -14.41 9.56 -3.35
CA ARG A 26 -14.82 8.34 -2.61
C ARG A 26 -13.64 7.43 -2.31
N TYR A 27 -12.77 7.21 -3.29
CA TYR A 27 -11.58 6.38 -3.08
C TYR A 27 -10.70 6.93 -1.95
N HIS A 28 -10.55 8.26 -1.86
CA HIS A 28 -9.83 8.91 -0.76
C HIS A 28 -10.47 8.68 0.62
N PHE A 29 -11.77 8.46 0.68
CA PHE A 29 -12.49 8.43 1.96
C PHE A 29 -12.40 7.09 2.69
N GLU A 30 -12.37 5.97 1.96
CA GLU A 30 -12.47 4.64 2.57
C GLU A 30 -11.10 3.98 2.82
N ASP A 31 -10.07 4.32 2.03
CA ASP A 31 -8.81 3.58 2.01
C ASP A 31 -7.70 4.11 2.94
N GLY A 32 -7.84 5.30 3.53
CA GLY A 32 -6.84 5.83 4.47
C GLY A 32 -6.60 4.91 5.66
N ARG A 33 -7.65 4.30 6.20
CA ARG A 33 -7.56 3.33 7.31
C ARG A 33 -6.86 2.05 6.91
N LEU A 34 -7.11 1.58 5.69
CA LEU A 34 -6.48 0.38 5.16
C LEU A 34 -4.98 0.62 4.93
N HIS A 35 -4.61 1.79 4.40
CA HIS A 35 -3.20 2.19 4.25
C HIS A 35 -2.47 2.26 5.59
N LEU A 36 -3.09 2.90 6.59
CA LEU A 36 -2.53 2.96 7.95
C LEU A 36 -2.34 1.57 8.54
N PHE A 37 -3.36 0.70 8.39
CA PHE A 37 -3.29 -0.66 8.90
C PHE A 37 -2.12 -1.44 8.29
N TRP A 38 -1.97 -1.43 6.96
CA TRP A 38 -0.87 -2.12 6.29
C TRP A 38 0.48 -1.52 6.66
N GLY A 39 0.62 -0.19 6.68
CA GLY A 39 1.86 0.47 7.06
C GLY A 39 2.31 0.13 8.49
N TYR A 40 1.40 0.19 9.46
CA TYR A 40 1.73 -0.17 10.83
C TYR A 40 1.98 -1.67 11.02
N LEU A 41 1.25 -2.53 10.32
CA LEU A 41 1.48 -3.97 10.36
C LEU A 41 2.88 -4.31 9.82
N ASP A 42 3.25 -3.76 8.68
CA ASP A 42 4.55 -4.01 8.05
C ASP A 42 5.71 -3.51 8.92
N ILE A 43 5.58 -2.32 9.51
CA ILE A 43 6.58 -1.76 10.43
C ILE A 43 6.68 -2.61 11.70
N ALA A 44 5.56 -3.01 12.29
CA ALA A 44 5.56 -3.83 13.51
C ALA A 44 6.21 -5.19 13.27
N VAL A 45 5.88 -5.85 12.14
CA VAL A 45 6.50 -7.14 11.78
C VAL A 45 7.99 -6.96 11.47
N ALA A 46 8.38 -5.89 10.77
CA ALA A 46 9.79 -5.60 10.49
C ALA A 46 10.61 -5.43 11.78
N LEU A 47 10.08 -4.67 12.74
CA LEU A 47 10.72 -4.50 14.06
C LEU A 47 10.80 -5.82 14.83
N LEU A 48 9.75 -6.64 14.76
CA LEU A 48 9.74 -7.97 15.38
C LEU A 48 10.79 -8.89 14.75
N VAL A 49 10.84 -8.97 13.42
CA VAL A 49 11.84 -9.77 12.69
C VAL A 49 13.24 -9.31 13.03
N TRP A 50 13.47 -7.99 12.99
CA TRP A 50 14.78 -7.42 13.29
C TRP A 50 15.20 -7.72 14.73
N GLY A 51 14.31 -7.53 15.71
CA GLY A 51 14.60 -7.84 17.12
C GLY A 51 14.89 -9.33 17.32
N VAL A 52 14.03 -10.23 16.81
CA VAL A 52 14.24 -11.69 16.94
C VAL A 52 15.53 -12.12 16.24
N ALA A 53 15.80 -11.64 15.03
CA ALA A 53 17.03 -11.96 14.31
C ALA A 53 18.27 -11.48 15.08
N TYR A 54 18.24 -10.29 15.66
CA TYR A 54 19.34 -9.72 16.45
C TYR A 54 19.67 -10.57 17.69
N PHE A 55 18.64 -10.99 18.45
CA PHE A 55 18.86 -11.77 19.67
C PHE A 55 19.13 -13.24 19.42
N THR A 56 18.52 -13.85 18.41
CA THR A 56 18.64 -15.29 18.16
C THR A 56 19.72 -15.65 17.14
N GLN A 57 20.17 -14.67 16.34
CA GLN A 57 21.07 -14.87 15.19
C GLN A 57 20.57 -15.99 14.26
N SER A 58 19.26 -16.21 14.26
CA SER A 58 18.62 -17.32 13.54
C SER A 58 17.95 -16.83 12.26
N VAL A 59 18.27 -17.52 11.16
CA VAL A 59 17.62 -17.30 9.86
C VAL A 59 16.12 -17.55 9.91
N TRP A 60 15.67 -18.40 10.82
CA TRP A 60 14.25 -18.75 11.01
C TRP A 60 13.40 -17.54 11.49
N ALA A 61 14.03 -16.45 11.98
CA ALA A 61 13.34 -15.21 12.25
C ALA A 61 12.58 -14.69 11.01
N ASN A 62 13.05 -14.99 9.79
CA ASN A 62 12.39 -14.63 8.57
C ASN A 62 10.99 -15.28 8.38
N LEU A 63 10.69 -16.36 9.08
CA LEU A 63 9.33 -16.93 9.06
C LEU A 63 8.28 -15.96 9.64
N LEU A 64 8.69 -15.02 10.49
CA LEU A 64 7.78 -14.01 11.05
C LEU A 64 7.20 -13.09 9.98
N TRP A 65 7.82 -12.95 8.80
CA TRP A 65 7.25 -12.21 7.68
C TRP A 65 5.89 -12.78 7.22
N TRP A 66 5.61 -14.05 7.49
CA TRP A 66 4.31 -14.66 7.21
C TRP A 66 3.16 -14.08 8.06
N LEU A 67 3.47 -13.37 9.15
CA LEU A 67 2.45 -12.65 9.93
C LEU A 67 1.76 -11.58 9.09
N ILE A 68 2.46 -10.97 8.11
CA ILE A 68 1.88 -9.94 7.24
C ILE A 68 0.65 -10.49 6.49
N PRO A 69 0.73 -11.54 5.67
CA PRO A 69 -0.45 -12.07 4.99
C PRO A 69 -1.45 -12.74 5.94
N VAL A 70 -0.99 -13.43 6.99
CA VAL A 70 -1.85 -14.14 7.94
C VAL A 70 -2.73 -13.19 8.74
N VAL A 71 -2.22 -12.04 9.16
CA VAL A 71 -2.98 -11.01 9.88
C VAL A 71 -3.60 -10.03 8.89
N GLY A 72 -2.84 -9.60 7.89
CA GLY A 72 -3.22 -8.55 6.95
C GLY A 72 -4.46 -8.90 6.14
N ILE A 73 -4.54 -10.11 5.58
CA ILE A 73 -5.66 -10.51 4.71
C ILE A 73 -6.98 -10.59 5.48
N PRO A 74 -7.08 -11.29 6.64
CA PRO A 74 -8.34 -11.33 7.40
C PRO A 74 -8.79 -9.96 7.88
N VAL A 75 -7.88 -9.16 8.44
CA VAL A 75 -8.22 -7.84 8.97
C VAL A 75 -8.65 -6.89 7.85
N SER A 76 -7.97 -6.91 6.70
CA SER A 76 -8.38 -6.12 5.52
C SER A 76 -9.81 -6.45 5.07
N ARG A 77 -10.16 -7.76 5.05
CA ARG A 77 -11.52 -8.19 4.70
C ARG A 77 -12.55 -7.72 5.73
N LEU A 78 -12.22 -7.73 7.01
CA LEU A 78 -13.09 -7.23 8.08
C LEU A 78 -13.28 -5.71 8.00
N LEU A 79 -12.20 -4.95 7.75
CA LEU A 79 -12.26 -3.51 7.58
C LEU A 79 -13.11 -3.12 6.36
N SER A 80 -12.90 -3.79 5.21
CA SER A 80 -13.66 -3.54 3.99
C SER A 80 -15.16 -3.87 4.14
N ARG A 81 -15.50 -4.90 4.90
CA ARG A 81 -16.91 -5.23 5.20
C ARG A 81 -17.59 -4.19 6.07
N LYS A 82 -16.88 -3.61 7.05
CA LYS A 82 -17.41 -2.57 7.95
C LYS A 82 -17.58 -1.23 7.24
N SER A 83 -16.78 -0.93 6.24
CA SER A 83 -16.87 0.32 5.45
C SER A 83 -18.11 0.38 4.56
N GLY A 84 -18.89 -0.70 4.49
CA GLY A 84 -20.25 -0.72 3.93
C GLY A 84 -20.35 -0.08 2.56
N SER A 85 -19.78 -0.73 1.55
CA SER A 85 -20.07 -0.46 0.13
C SER A 85 -21.56 -0.82 -0.16
N LYS A 86 -22.48 -0.07 0.45
CA LYS A 86 -23.92 -0.21 0.19
C LYS A 86 -24.22 0.33 -1.20
N GLY A 87 -24.21 -0.56 -2.21
CA GLY A 87 -24.95 -0.32 -3.44
C GLY A 87 -24.33 0.56 -4.51
N TYR A 88 -23.05 0.90 -4.42
CA TYR A 88 -22.39 1.71 -5.45
C TYR A 88 -21.59 0.85 -6.45
N ALA A 89 -21.76 1.13 -7.74
CA ALA A 89 -20.97 0.51 -8.78
C ALA A 89 -19.47 0.89 -8.61
N LEU A 90 -18.60 -0.12 -8.58
CA LEU A 90 -17.15 0.09 -8.55
C LEU A 90 -16.71 0.85 -9.81
N SER A 91 -15.96 1.93 -9.62
CA SER A 91 -15.34 2.65 -10.72
C SER A 91 -14.32 1.76 -11.44
N TYR A 92 -14.04 2.08 -12.71
CA TYR A 92 -12.98 1.43 -13.48
C TYR A 92 -11.62 1.53 -12.76
N THR A 93 -11.31 2.70 -12.22
CA THR A 93 -10.08 2.96 -11.44
C THR A 93 -10.00 2.06 -10.20
N ASP A 94 -11.11 1.88 -9.46
CA ASP A 94 -11.15 1.00 -8.29
C ASP A 94 -10.86 -0.45 -8.65
N ARG A 95 -11.41 -0.91 -9.78
CA ARG A 95 -11.14 -2.26 -10.29
C ARG A 95 -9.69 -2.43 -10.69
N MET A 96 -9.09 -1.44 -11.35
CA MET A 96 -7.69 -1.47 -11.74
C MET A 96 -6.77 -1.53 -10.51
N ILE A 97 -6.97 -0.65 -9.53
CA ILE A 97 -6.17 -0.61 -8.30
C ILE A 97 -6.33 -1.92 -7.53
N SER A 98 -7.56 -2.40 -7.35
CA SER A 98 -7.82 -3.68 -6.68
C SER A 98 -7.18 -4.87 -7.40
N SER A 99 -7.19 -4.88 -8.74
CA SER A 99 -6.55 -5.93 -9.52
C SER A 99 -5.04 -5.86 -9.39
N MET A 100 -4.45 -4.68 -9.48
CA MET A 100 -3.02 -4.46 -9.28
C MET A 100 -2.55 -4.98 -7.91
N TRP A 101 -3.25 -4.61 -6.83
CA TRP A 101 -2.89 -5.10 -5.48
C TRP A 101 -3.07 -6.61 -5.31
N ARG A 102 -4.05 -7.22 -5.99
CA ARG A 102 -4.17 -8.69 -6.02
C ARG A 102 -2.98 -9.35 -6.70
N TYR A 103 -2.49 -8.80 -7.82
CA TYR A 103 -1.28 -9.29 -8.49
C TYR A 103 -0.04 -9.10 -7.63
N VAL A 104 0.12 -7.94 -7.00
CA VAL A 104 1.21 -7.68 -6.05
C VAL A 104 1.18 -8.70 -4.92
N GLY A 105 0.02 -8.95 -4.32
CA GLY A 105 -0.14 -9.96 -3.26
C GLY A 105 0.17 -11.39 -3.73
N PHE A 106 -0.28 -11.77 -4.92
CA PHE A 106 0.02 -13.08 -5.50
C PHE A 106 1.53 -13.26 -5.76
N LEU A 107 2.18 -12.26 -6.34
CA LEU A 107 3.63 -12.27 -6.55
C LEU A 107 4.40 -12.30 -5.23
N SER A 108 3.97 -11.53 -4.22
CA SER A 108 4.56 -11.58 -2.87
C SER A 108 4.55 -13.00 -2.30
N PHE A 109 3.40 -13.67 -2.41
CA PHE A 109 3.25 -15.05 -1.95
C PHE A 109 4.16 -16.00 -2.71
N ALA A 110 4.23 -15.89 -4.04
CA ALA A 110 5.09 -16.71 -4.88
C ALA A 110 6.58 -16.53 -4.53
N PHE A 111 7.03 -15.28 -4.39
CA PHE A 111 8.42 -15.01 -3.99
C PHE A 111 8.73 -15.49 -2.57
N ALA A 112 7.81 -15.30 -1.62
CA ALA A 112 7.99 -15.81 -0.26
C ALA A 112 8.12 -17.35 -0.25
N LEU A 113 7.34 -18.05 -1.08
CA LEU A 113 7.44 -19.50 -1.22
C LEU A 113 8.79 -19.93 -1.83
N ILE A 114 9.26 -19.21 -2.86
CA ILE A 114 10.58 -19.45 -3.45
C ILE A 114 11.66 -19.24 -2.40
N CYS A 115 11.63 -18.14 -1.65
CA CYS A 115 12.59 -17.86 -0.58
C CYS A 115 12.59 -18.97 0.48
N LEU A 116 11.40 -19.46 0.85
CA LEU A 116 11.25 -20.55 1.81
C LEU A 116 11.88 -21.85 1.30
N LEU A 117 11.61 -22.24 0.06
CA LEU A 117 12.16 -23.45 -0.55
C LEU A 117 13.69 -23.42 -0.60
N PHE A 118 14.28 -22.31 -1.05
CA PHE A 118 15.73 -22.15 -1.11
C PHE A 118 16.37 -22.07 0.28
N SER A 119 15.67 -21.51 1.27
CA SER A 119 16.15 -21.48 2.66
C SER A 119 16.28 -22.88 3.26
N PHE A 120 15.34 -23.79 2.96
CA PHE A 120 15.47 -25.20 3.30
C PHE A 120 16.62 -25.90 2.56
N GLY A 121 16.96 -25.42 1.37
CA GLY A 121 18.14 -25.86 0.60
C GLY A 121 19.48 -25.32 1.11
N GLY A 122 19.51 -24.58 2.20
CA GLY A 122 20.74 -24.02 2.78
C GLY A 122 21.16 -22.65 2.24
N HIS A 123 20.27 -21.96 1.54
CA HIS A 123 20.52 -20.62 0.95
C HIS A 123 19.65 -19.51 1.59
N PRO A 124 19.84 -19.21 2.89
CA PRO A 124 18.97 -18.25 3.60
C PRO A 124 19.08 -16.80 3.08
N GLN A 125 20.18 -16.43 2.41
CA GLN A 125 20.39 -15.12 1.82
C GLN A 125 19.34 -14.73 0.77
N VAL A 126 18.59 -15.70 0.22
CA VAL A 126 17.52 -15.44 -0.76
C VAL A 126 16.37 -14.61 -0.19
N TRP A 127 16.24 -14.50 1.14
CA TRP A 127 15.26 -13.59 1.74
C TRP A 127 15.48 -12.13 1.38
N MET A 128 16.69 -11.75 0.94
CA MET A 128 16.96 -10.42 0.41
C MET A 128 16.08 -10.09 -0.81
N LEU A 129 15.62 -11.10 -1.57
CA LEU A 129 14.68 -10.93 -2.68
C LEU A 129 13.36 -10.28 -2.21
N MET A 130 12.89 -10.59 -1.00
CA MET A 130 11.67 -9.99 -0.45
C MET A 130 11.85 -8.50 -0.14
N PHE A 131 13.05 -8.07 0.26
CA PHE A 131 13.36 -6.65 0.41
C PHE A 131 13.28 -5.92 -0.93
N PHE A 132 13.93 -6.46 -1.97
CA PHE A 132 13.86 -5.86 -3.32
C PHE A 132 12.44 -5.83 -3.83
N TYR A 133 11.70 -6.91 -3.64
CA TYR A 133 10.29 -6.97 -4.00
C TYR A 133 9.50 -5.84 -3.32
N SER A 134 9.63 -5.69 -2.02
CA SER A 134 8.92 -4.67 -1.26
C SER A 134 9.31 -3.25 -1.70
N PHE A 135 10.59 -2.95 -1.81
CA PHE A 135 11.04 -1.64 -2.21
C PHE A 135 10.62 -1.27 -3.64
N LEU A 136 10.80 -2.17 -4.60
CA LEU A 136 10.61 -1.87 -6.01
C LEU A 136 9.17 -2.11 -6.44
N VAL A 137 8.61 -3.28 -6.20
CA VAL A 137 7.29 -3.65 -6.71
C VAL A 137 6.18 -2.96 -5.92
N VAL A 138 6.24 -2.99 -4.58
CA VAL A 138 5.25 -2.30 -3.75
C VAL A 138 5.41 -0.80 -3.87
N GLY A 139 6.66 -0.29 -3.94
CA GLY A 139 6.96 1.13 -4.18
C GLY A 139 6.40 1.62 -5.50
N MET A 140 6.60 0.87 -6.59
CA MET A 140 6.03 1.19 -7.90
C MET A 140 4.50 1.15 -7.86
N GLY A 141 3.92 0.12 -7.24
CA GLY A 141 2.47 0.02 -7.06
C GLY A 141 1.90 1.24 -6.34
N THR A 142 2.53 1.67 -5.25
CA THR A 142 2.10 2.86 -4.49
C THR A 142 2.24 4.14 -5.32
N ALA A 143 3.35 4.30 -6.07
CA ALA A 143 3.53 5.46 -6.95
C ALA A 143 2.48 5.50 -8.06
N VAL A 144 2.16 4.36 -8.69
CA VAL A 144 1.11 4.26 -9.71
C VAL A 144 -0.27 4.61 -9.14
N VAL A 145 -0.60 4.13 -7.93
CA VAL A 145 -1.84 4.53 -7.24
C VAL A 145 -1.85 6.04 -6.99
N GLY A 146 -0.72 6.60 -6.54
CA GLY A 146 -0.57 8.05 -6.36
C GLY A 146 -0.85 8.84 -7.64
N LEU A 147 -0.38 8.38 -8.80
CA LEU A 147 -0.66 8.98 -10.11
C LEU A 147 -2.14 8.85 -10.50
N LEU A 148 -2.74 7.66 -10.32
CA LEU A 148 -4.14 7.41 -10.68
C LEU A 148 -5.12 8.24 -9.83
N LEU A 149 -4.78 8.49 -8.58
CA LEU A 149 -5.61 9.23 -7.62
C LEU A 149 -5.24 10.72 -7.54
N ASP A 150 -4.19 11.15 -8.26
CA ASP A 150 -3.61 12.50 -8.15
C ASP A 150 -3.20 12.84 -6.70
N TYR A 151 -2.57 11.86 -6.02
CA TYR A 151 -2.19 11.97 -4.62
C TYR A 151 -0.66 11.99 -4.44
N ARG A 152 -0.11 13.19 -4.36
CA ARG A 152 1.34 13.44 -4.39
C ARG A 152 2.12 12.72 -3.31
N SER A 153 1.57 12.56 -2.10
CA SER A 153 2.30 11.89 -1.01
C SER A 153 2.56 10.40 -1.31
N MET A 154 1.61 9.71 -1.96
CA MET A 154 1.82 8.33 -2.42
C MET A 154 2.86 8.25 -3.53
N LEU A 155 2.82 9.20 -4.47
CA LEU A 155 3.79 9.27 -5.56
C LEU A 155 5.21 9.45 -5.02
N TYR A 156 5.42 10.40 -4.11
CA TYR A 156 6.74 10.65 -3.50
C TYR A 156 7.16 9.51 -2.56
N GLY A 157 6.24 8.95 -1.78
CA GLY A 157 6.53 7.80 -0.92
C GLY A 157 6.95 6.56 -1.71
N GLY A 158 6.24 6.26 -2.80
CA GLY A 158 6.62 5.18 -3.73
C GLY A 158 7.96 5.44 -4.42
N GLY A 159 8.19 6.68 -4.88
CA GLY A 159 9.47 7.10 -5.47
C GLY A 159 10.65 6.97 -4.48
N PHE A 160 10.47 7.39 -3.24
CA PHE A 160 11.46 7.20 -2.18
C PHE A 160 11.77 5.72 -1.97
N SER A 161 10.73 4.87 -1.92
CA SER A 161 10.92 3.42 -1.77
C SER A 161 11.73 2.82 -2.92
N ILE A 162 11.45 3.20 -4.17
CA ILE A 162 12.19 2.72 -5.35
C ILE A 162 13.68 3.12 -5.25
N LEU A 163 13.97 4.37 -4.86
CA LEU A 163 15.35 4.84 -4.68
C LEU A 163 16.06 4.11 -3.54
N ALA A 164 15.37 3.87 -2.41
CA ALA A 164 15.89 3.08 -1.31
C ALA A 164 16.18 1.63 -1.75
N GLY A 165 15.30 1.03 -2.55
CA GLY A 165 15.51 -0.29 -3.14
C GLY A 165 16.70 -0.34 -4.08
N ALA A 166 16.88 0.66 -4.92
CA ALA A 166 18.06 0.77 -5.79
C ALA A 166 19.35 0.88 -4.97
N PHE A 167 19.33 1.66 -3.87
CA PHE A 167 20.47 1.76 -2.94
C PHE A 167 20.77 0.40 -2.31
N VAL A 168 19.77 -0.28 -1.75
CA VAL A 168 19.94 -1.60 -1.12
C VAL A 168 20.45 -2.63 -2.13
N LEU A 169 19.93 -2.64 -3.37
CA LEU A 169 20.41 -3.52 -4.43
C LEU A 169 21.89 -3.26 -4.76
N THR A 170 22.26 -2.01 -4.95
CA THR A 170 23.64 -1.63 -5.23
C THR A 170 24.56 -2.02 -4.09
N ALA A 171 24.17 -1.76 -2.84
CA ALA A 171 24.94 -2.14 -1.65
C ALA A 171 25.10 -3.67 -1.52
N THR A 172 24.06 -4.45 -1.89
CA THR A 172 24.13 -5.91 -1.92
C THR A 172 25.14 -6.41 -2.95
N ILE A 173 25.10 -5.87 -4.19
CA ILE A 173 26.02 -6.27 -5.27
C ILE A 173 27.46 -5.87 -4.91
N ALA A 174 27.64 -4.73 -4.26
CA ALA A 174 28.94 -4.23 -3.82
C ALA A 174 29.46 -4.88 -2.53
N GLU A 175 28.71 -5.84 -1.96
CA GLU A 175 29.03 -6.50 -0.69
C GLU A 175 29.35 -5.49 0.44
N SER A 176 28.61 -4.37 0.44
CA SER A 176 28.87 -3.25 1.33
C SER A 176 28.41 -3.53 2.76
N PRO A 177 29.22 -3.27 3.80
CA PRO A 177 28.82 -3.41 5.19
C PRO A 177 27.69 -2.45 5.60
N LEU A 178 27.40 -1.41 4.81
CA LEU A 178 26.29 -0.50 5.02
C LEU A 178 24.94 -1.23 4.97
N LEU A 179 24.86 -2.36 4.26
CA LEU A 179 23.64 -3.13 4.13
C LEU A 179 23.17 -3.69 5.48
N GLU A 180 24.09 -4.20 6.30
CA GLU A 180 23.78 -4.77 7.62
C GLU A 180 23.14 -3.75 8.55
N VAL A 181 23.56 -2.48 8.46
CA VAL A 181 23.08 -1.41 9.34
C VAL A 181 21.82 -0.73 8.78
N TRP A 182 21.74 -0.49 7.48
CA TRP A 182 20.75 0.39 6.89
C TRP A 182 19.55 -0.32 6.23
N ALA A 183 19.63 -1.61 5.95
CA ALA A 183 18.53 -2.31 5.26
C ALA A 183 17.20 -2.23 6.00
N MET A 184 17.17 -2.54 7.30
CA MET A 184 15.96 -2.48 8.11
C MET A 184 15.46 -1.06 8.38
N PRO A 185 16.31 -0.10 8.78
CA PRO A 185 15.89 1.30 8.91
C PRO A 185 15.31 1.88 7.61
N LEU A 186 15.92 1.60 6.44
CA LEU A 186 15.40 2.03 5.15
C LEU A 186 14.07 1.36 4.82
N PHE A 187 13.93 0.08 5.13
CA PHE A 187 12.65 -0.63 4.95
C PHE A 187 11.54 0.04 5.76
N ILE A 188 11.76 0.25 7.06
CA ILE A 188 10.79 0.90 7.95
C ILE A 188 10.46 2.32 7.46
N ALA A 189 11.48 3.11 7.07
CA ALA A 189 11.27 4.44 6.52
C ALA A 189 10.45 4.41 5.23
N SER A 190 10.69 3.44 4.35
CA SER A 190 9.94 3.27 3.11
C SER A 190 8.47 2.88 3.38
N GLN A 191 8.20 1.97 4.30
CA GLN A 191 6.83 1.62 4.68
C GLN A 191 6.09 2.82 5.29
N ALA A 192 6.78 3.62 6.12
CA ALA A 192 6.21 4.85 6.65
C ALA A 192 5.88 5.86 5.55
N ALA A 193 6.79 6.06 4.58
CA ALA A 193 6.61 6.98 3.47
C ALA A 193 5.51 6.55 2.50
N MET A 194 5.38 5.24 2.24
CA MET A 194 4.40 4.69 1.30
C MET A 194 2.98 4.60 1.87
N PHE A 195 2.86 4.23 3.15
CA PHE A 195 1.56 3.87 3.74
C PHE A 195 1.16 4.74 4.93
N VAL A 196 2.06 5.00 5.88
CA VAL A 196 1.70 5.71 7.12
C VAL A 196 1.47 7.19 6.86
N ILE A 197 2.40 7.87 6.19
CA ILE A 197 2.28 9.30 5.89
C ILE A 197 1.07 9.57 5.00
N PRO A 198 0.90 8.91 3.82
CA PRO A 198 -0.29 9.11 3.01
C PRO A 198 -1.58 8.75 3.74
N GLY A 199 -1.58 7.67 4.51
CA GLY A 199 -2.74 7.24 5.28
C GLY A 199 -3.22 8.28 6.29
N HIS A 200 -2.31 8.92 7.03
CA HIS A 200 -2.65 10.02 7.94
C HIS A 200 -3.14 11.28 7.22
N LEU A 201 -2.51 11.62 6.09
CA LEU A 201 -2.94 12.78 5.30
C LEU A 201 -4.35 12.57 4.74
N ILE A 202 -4.64 11.40 4.19
CA ILE A 202 -5.98 11.03 3.70
C ILE A 202 -6.99 11.09 4.84
N TYR A 203 -6.66 10.54 6.00
CA TYR A 203 -7.54 10.56 7.17
C TYR A 203 -7.83 11.98 7.67
N ALA A 204 -6.81 12.85 7.72
CA ALA A 204 -6.96 14.24 8.12
C ALA A 204 -7.84 15.04 7.14
N ASP A 205 -7.65 14.85 5.82
CA ASP A 205 -8.46 15.49 4.79
C ASP A 205 -9.93 15.08 4.88
N THR A 206 -10.15 13.81 5.15
CA THR A 206 -11.47 13.23 5.36
C THR A 206 -12.21 13.91 6.51
N ARG A 207 -11.54 14.03 7.64
CA ARG A 207 -12.11 14.63 8.85
C ARG A 207 -12.46 16.09 8.63
N ARG A 208 -11.57 16.89 8.06
CA ARG A 208 -11.81 18.31 7.75
C ARG A 208 -13.03 18.53 6.85
N ARG A 209 -13.22 17.63 5.86
CA ARG A 209 -14.38 17.72 4.95
C ARG A 209 -15.70 17.36 5.66
N ALA A 210 -15.68 16.40 6.58
CA ALA A 210 -16.85 16.07 7.38
C ALA A 210 -17.27 17.24 8.29
N GLU A 211 -16.30 17.91 8.93
CA GLU A 211 -16.52 19.08 9.79
C GLU A 211 -17.09 20.28 8.99
N ASN A 212 -16.55 20.53 7.78
CA ASN A 212 -17.04 21.62 6.92
C ASN A 212 -18.47 21.36 6.38
N LYS A 213 -18.86 20.10 6.17
CA LYS A 213 -20.21 19.76 5.73
C LYS A 213 -21.24 20.00 6.83
N THR A 214 -20.94 19.62 8.07
CA THR A 214 -21.82 19.88 9.23
C THR A 214 -21.94 21.38 9.54
N ALA A 215 -20.89 22.16 9.30
CA ALA A 215 -20.91 23.61 9.49
C ALA A 215 -21.67 24.38 8.37
N GLY A 216 -21.82 23.80 7.18
CA GLY A 216 -22.59 24.38 6.07
C GLY A 216 -24.06 24.04 6.07
N ASP A 217 -24.47 23.00 6.81
CA ASP A 217 -25.85 22.56 6.97
C ASP A 217 -26.54 23.16 8.23
N ALA A 218 -25.81 23.96 9.04
CA ALA A 218 -26.29 24.68 10.23
C ALA A 218 -26.47 26.17 9.97
#